data_8bf369ae1505e9185f096c94ddbffaec
#
_entry.id   8bf369ae1505e9185f096c94ddbffaec
#
_cell.length_a   1.000
_cell.length_b   1.000
_cell.length_c   1.000
_cell.angle_alpha   90.00
_cell.angle_beta   90.00
_cell.angle_gamma   90.00
#
_symmetry.space_group_name_H-M   'P 1'
#
loop_
_entity.id
_entity.type
_entity.pdbx_description
1 polymer ?
#
loop_
_entity_poly.entity_id
_entity_poly.type
_entity_poly.pdbx_seq_one_letter_code
_entity_poly.pdbx_strand_id
1 'polypeptide(L)'
;MSEELIQRNLVEAPEKMGDWNFYNIGATTLKALKGAKIIPDRDYDEYEKKKPDALIVKKPLVIAAIEYKQPKELRTDKQVAAAIAQELGTAQALQAKIYIVTDGKKSYWINPASGNEILQEDGSKITLNFDKKSTECITLINKIRASINATNDQIKAAATVDPLPLAEKVWQDLWAVSGATPENCLYTFVEIFIFKYLSDLGVLRGMYSFYDLLGKYAGNNDNEVLEYYASVIRVKIKELFPGNPKDKTTIINGTIFVSKDDKAV
;
A
#
# COMPACT_ATOMS: atom_id res chain seq x y z
N MET A 1 -23.64 -26.49 -0.37
CA MET A 1 -22.32 -25.85 -0.49
C MET A 1 -21.93 -25.43 0.91
N SER A 2 -20.76 -25.82 1.41
CA SER A 2 -20.35 -25.44 2.76
C SER A 2 -19.98 -23.95 2.78
N GLU A 3 -20.18 -23.32 3.93
CA GLU A 3 -19.82 -21.90 4.15
C GLU A 3 -18.34 -21.62 3.80
N GLU A 4 -17.44 -22.56 4.09
CA GLU A 4 -16.02 -22.54 3.69
C GLU A 4 -15.81 -22.48 2.15
N LEU A 5 -16.66 -23.15 1.38
CA LEU A 5 -16.53 -23.17 -0.09
C LEU A 5 -16.96 -21.83 -0.70
N ILE A 6 -18.00 -21.20 -0.12
CA ILE A 6 -18.46 -19.86 -0.51
C ILE A 6 -17.40 -18.82 -0.14
N GLN A 7 -16.81 -18.93 1.04
CA GLN A 7 -15.75 -18.05 1.52
C GLN A 7 -14.48 -18.14 0.68
N ARG A 8 -14.08 -19.36 0.27
CA ARG A 8 -12.94 -19.58 -0.60
C ARG A 8 -13.14 -18.92 -1.98
N ASN A 9 -14.34 -19.04 -2.55
CA ASN A 9 -14.68 -18.40 -3.82
C ASN A 9 -14.68 -16.85 -3.73
N LEU A 10 -15.08 -16.27 -2.59
CA LEU A 10 -15.06 -14.83 -2.38
C LEU A 10 -13.63 -14.27 -2.31
N VAL A 11 -12.69 -15.01 -1.73
CA VAL A 11 -11.28 -14.64 -1.67
C VAL A 11 -10.58 -14.87 -3.01
N GLU A 12 -10.96 -15.92 -3.76
CA GLU A 12 -10.36 -16.28 -5.05
C GLU A 12 -10.83 -15.37 -6.20
N ALA A 13 -12.03 -14.78 -6.10
CA ALA A 13 -12.64 -13.92 -7.13
C ALA A 13 -13.03 -12.54 -6.58
N PRO A 14 -12.04 -11.67 -6.31
CA PRO A 14 -12.35 -10.32 -5.83
C PRO A 14 -13.06 -9.49 -6.90
N GLU A 15 -13.96 -8.61 -6.46
CA GLU A 15 -14.55 -7.62 -7.33
C GLU A 15 -13.55 -6.51 -7.66
N LYS A 16 -13.62 -5.97 -8.86
CA LYS A 16 -12.79 -4.81 -9.24
C LYS A 16 -13.39 -3.51 -8.72
N MET A 17 -12.53 -2.66 -8.15
CA MET A 17 -12.82 -1.29 -7.74
C MET A 17 -11.74 -0.37 -8.32
N GLY A 18 -11.92 0.10 -9.55
CA GLY A 18 -10.84 0.76 -10.29
C GLY A 18 -9.62 -0.16 -10.43
N ASP A 19 -8.45 0.32 -10.04
CA ASP A 19 -7.19 -0.44 -10.08
C ASP A 19 -7.00 -1.38 -8.89
N TRP A 20 -7.95 -1.41 -7.96
CA TRP A 20 -7.88 -2.21 -6.75
C TRP A 20 -8.78 -3.44 -6.82
N ASN A 21 -8.57 -4.35 -5.89
CA ASN A 21 -9.43 -5.49 -5.66
C ASN A 21 -10.22 -5.26 -4.37
N PHE A 22 -11.52 -5.41 -4.44
CA PHE A 22 -12.41 -5.43 -3.30
C PHE A 22 -12.65 -6.87 -2.89
N TYR A 23 -12.33 -7.21 -1.66
CA TYR A 23 -12.57 -8.52 -1.06
C TYR A 23 -13.66 -8.39 -0.01
N ASN A 24 -14.75 -9.13 -0.17
CA ASN A 24 -15.71 -9.36 0.91
C ASN A 24 -15.21 -10.57 1.69
N ILE A 25 -14.73 -10.35 2.90
CA ILE A 25 -13.92 -11.34 3.64
C ILE A 25 -14.79 -12.21 4.54
N GLY A 26 -15.76 -11.60 5.24
CA GLY A 26 -16.70 -12.29 6.15
C GLY A 26 -16.01 -13.09 7.25
N ALA A 27 -15.80 -14.38 7.03
CA ALA A 27 -15.27 -15.27 8.07
C ALA A 27 -13.77 -15.61 7.92
N THR A 28 -13.06 -15.01 6.96
CA THR A 28 -11.65 -15.31 6.70
C THR A 28 -10.74 -14.52 7.66
N THR A 29 -9.86 -15.22 8.34
CA THR A 29 -8.93 -14.61 9.32
C THR A 29 -7.74 -13.93 8.64
N LEU A 30 -7.08 -12.98 9.32
CA LEU A 30 -5.84 -12.37 8.83
C LEU A 30 -4.77 -13.42 8.52
N LYS A 31 -4.65 -14.47 9.34
CA LYS A 31 -3.75 -15.60 9.09
C LYS A 31 -4.02 -16.28 7.75
N ALA A 32 -5.29 -16.52 7.41
CA ALA A 32 -5.68 -17.13 6.15
C ALA A 32 -5.44 -16.17 4.96
N LEU A 33 -5.73 -14.87 5.13
CA LEU A 33 -5.46 -13.85 4.12
C LEU A 33 -3.97 -13.68 3.83
N LYS A 34 -3.12 -13.75 4.86
CA LYS A 34 -1.66 -13.79 4.76
C LYS A 34 -1.21 -15.01 3.97
N GLY A 35 -1.69 -16.21 4.33
CA GLY A 35 -1.39 -17.46 3.61
C GLY A 35 -1.81 -17.42 2.14
N ALA A 36 -2.91 -16.75 1.82
CA ALA A 36 -3.38 -16.52 0.44
C ALA A 36 -2.63 -15.38 -0.28
N LYS A 37 -1.65 -14.74 0.36
CA LYS A 37 -0.88 -13.59 -0.18
C LYS A 37 -1.77 -12.42 -0.63
N ILE A 38 -2.88 -12.20 0.07
CA ILE A 38 -3.79 -11.07 -0.18
C ILE A 38 -3.31 -9.85 0.59
N ILE A 39 -2.83 -10.05 1.81
CA ILE A 39 -2.24 -9.02 2.67
C ILE A 39 -0.74 -9.28 2.86
N PRO A 40 0.05 -8.31 3.35
CA PRO A 40 1.47 -8.46 3.55
C PRO A 40 1.83 -9.66 4.42
N ASP A 41 2.97 -10.32 4.10
CA ASP A 41 3.53 -11.40 4.92
C ASP A 41 4.32 -10.82 6.09
N ARG A 42 3.65 -10.64 7.22
CA ARG A 42 4.22 -10.16 8.48
C ARG A 42 3.52 -10.83 9.66
N ASP A 43 4.05 -10.62 10.85
CA ASP A 43 3.38 -11.02 12.08
C ASP A 43 2.21 -10.06 12.38
N TYR A 44 1.06 -10.63 12.68
CA TYR A 44 -0.16 -9.91 13.07
C TYR A 44 -0.49 -10.10 14.55
N ASP A 45 0.38 -10.82 15.30
CA ASP A 45 0.25 -11.05 16.75
C ASP A 45 -1.17 -11.49 17.15
N GLU A 46 -1.75 -10.81 18.09
CA GLU A 46 -3.10 -11.10 18.60
C GLU A 46 -4.23 -10.92 17.56
N TYR A 47 -3.93 -10.19 16.44
CA TYR A 47 -4.89 -9.95 15.36
C TYR A 47 -4.96 -11.08 14.33
N GLU A 48 -4.11 -12.11 14.38
CA GLU A 48 -4.13 -13.22 13.40
C GLU A 48 -5.50 -13.87 13.23
N LYS A 49 -6.29 -13.93 14.32
CA LYS A 49 -7.65 -14.53 14.34
C LYS A 49 -8.75 -13.54 13.97
N LYS A 50 -8.44 -12.25 13.85
CA LYS A 50 -9.41 -11.22 13.47
C LYS A 50 -9.89 -11.42 12.04
N LYS A 51 -11.11 -10.99 11.77
CA LYS A 51 -11.83 -11.18 10.52
C LYS A 51 -12.44 -9.85 10.11
N PRO A 52 -11.76 -9.02 9.32
CA PRO A 52 -12.38 -7.81 8.79
C PRO A 52 -13.53 -8.19 7.86
N ASP A 53 -14.58 -7.37 7.80
CA ASP A 53 -15.72 -7.65 6.94
C ASP A 53 -15.36 -7.53 5.46
N ALA A 54 -14.61 -6.49 5.09
CA ALA A 54 -14.11 -6.34 3.73
C ALA A 54 -12.78 -5.57 3.69
N LEU A 55 -12.04 -5.76 2.59
CA LEU A 55 -10.78 -5.08 2.32
C LEU A 55 -10.75 -4.54 0.89
N ILE A 56 -10.17 -3.35 0.72
CA ILE A 56 -9.70 -2.84 -0.57
C ILE A 56 -8.19 -3.03 -0.61
N VAL A 57 -7.72 -3.76 -1.63
CA VAL A 57 -6.31 -4.21 -1.69
C VAL A 57 -5.72 -3.94 -3.07
N LYS A 58 -4.51 -3.40 -3.10
CA LYS A 58 -3.61 -3.46 -4.27
C LYS A 58 -2.43 -4.34 -3.84
N LYS A 59 -2.56 -5.64 -4.09
CA LYS A 59 -1.66 -6.68 -3.52
C LYS A 59 -0.20 -6.28 -3.47
N PRO A 60 0.44 -6.42 -2.31
CA PRO A 60 -0.12 -6.90 -1.04
C PRO A 60 -0.68 -5.79 -0.15
N LEU A 61 -0.64 -4.51 -0.56
CA LEU A 61 -1.00 -3.36 0.26
C LEU A 61 -2.49 -3.28 0.52
N VAL A 62 -2.85 -3.13 1.79
CA VAL A 62 -4.22 -2.86 2.21
C VAL A 62 -4.48 -1.35 2.08
N ILE A 63 -5.39 -0.99 1.17
CA ILE A 63 -5.80 0.40 0.95
C ILE A 63 -6.81 0.81 2.01
N ALA A 64 -7.85 -0.01 2.19
CA ALA A 64 -8.85 0.23 3.21
C ALA A 64 -9.29 -1.07 3.89
N ALA A 65 -9.53 -1.01 5.19
CA ALA A 65 -10.29 -1.98 5.96
C ALA A 65 -11.71 -1.45 6.15
N ILE A 66 -12.71 -2.32 6.02
CA ILE A 66 -14.12 -1.94 6.07
C ILE A 66 -14.82 -2.82 7.09
N GLU A 67 -15.63 -2.18 7.93
CA GLU A 67 -16.47 -2.81 8.93
C GLU A 67 -17.93 -2.42 8.69
N TYR A 68 -18.79 -3.40 8.55
CA TYR A 68 -20.23 -3.20 8.40
C TYR A 68 -20.94 -3.25 9.75
N LYS A 69 -21.78 -2.29 10.02
CA LYS A 69 -22.57 -2.19 11.25
C LYS A 69 -24.07 -2.13 10.95
N GLN A 70 -24.87 -2.57 11.89
CA GLN A 70 -26.31 -2.35 11.78
C GLN A 70 -26.63 -0.86 12.01
N PRO A 71 -27.66 -0.29 11.33
CA PRO A 71 -28.00 1.13 11.49
C PRO A 71 -28.29 1.55 12.95
N LYS A 72 -28.73 0.62 13.81
CA LYS A 72 -28.94 0.88 15.23
C LYS A 72 -27.65 1.14 16.03
N GLU A 73 -26.51 0.66 15.52
CA GLU A 73 -25.19 0.79 16.16
C GLU A 73 -24.47 2.10 15.78
N LEU A 74 -25.04 2.89 14.85
CA LEU A 74 -24.48 4.14 14.37
C LEU A 74 -25.43 5.35 14.56
N ARG A 75 -26.33 5.29 15.55
CA ARG A 75 -27.34 6.33 15.78
C ARG A 75 -26.85 7.52 16.59
N THR A 76 -25.94 7.29 17.51
CA THR A 76 -25.39 8.33 18.41
C THR A 76 -23.87 8.37 18.30
N ASP A 77 -23.27 9.51 18.59
CA ASP A 77 -21.82 9.69 18.55
C ASP A 77 -21.09 8.68 19.45
N LYS A 78 -21.68 8.35 20.60
CA LYS A 78 -21.14 7.31 21.51
C LYS A 78 -21.12 5.93 20.86
N GLN A 79 -22.16 5.57 20.12
CA GLN A 79 -22.24 4.30 19.41
C GLN A 79 -21.25 4.27 18.23
N VAL A 80 -21.15 5.37 17.49
CA VAL A 80 -20.16 5.53 16.41
C VAL A 80 -18.74 5.37 16.94
N ALA A 81 -18.40 6.06 18.03
CA ALA A 81 -17.08 5.94 18.65
C ALA A 81 -16.78 4.50 19.10
N ALA A 82 -17.76 3.80 19.69
CA ALA A 82 -17.62 2.42 20.09
C ALA A 82 -17.44 1.48 18.87
N ALA A 83 -18.19 1.69 17.79
CA ALA A 83 -18.07 0.92 16.56
C ALA A 83 -16.69 1.12 15.89
N ILE A 84 -16.16 2.34 15.89
CA ILE A 84 -14.82 2.64 15.39
C ILE A 84 -13.77 1.93 16.25
N ALA A 85 -13.85 2.06 17.57
CA ALA A 85 -12.86 1.48 18.49
C ALA A 85 -12.77 -0.04 18.40
N GLN A 86 -13.86 -0.72 18.03
CA GLN A 86 -13.95 -2.18 18.02
C GLN A 86 -12.92 -2.85 17.12
N GLU A 87 -12.71 -2.36 15.90
CA GLU A 87 -11.82 -2.97 14.90
C GLU A 87 -10.71 -2.02 14.42
N LEU A 88 -10.55 -0.86 15.07
CA LEU A 88 -9.46 0.09 14.76
C LEU A 88 -8.10 -0.59 14.86
N GLY A 89 -7.85 -1.40 15.89
CA GLY A 89 -6.61 -2.16 16.07
C GLY A 89 -6.36 -3.13 14.92
N THR A 90 -7.39 -3.76 14.37
CA THR A 90 -7.27 -4.63 13.19
C THR A 90 -6.85 -3.83 11.95
N ALA A 91 -7.43 -2.64 11.74
CA ALA A 91 -7.04 -1.76 10.63
C ALA A 91 -5.59 -1.25 10.78
N GLN A 92 -5.16 -0.96 12.00
CA GLN A 92 -3.77 -0.60 12.33
C GLN A 92 -2.81 -1.75 12.08
N ALA A 93 -3.12 -2.97 12.55
CA ALA A 93 -2.32 -4.16 12.30
C ALA A 93 -2.18 -4.46 10.81
N LEU A 94 -3.21 -4.23 10.02
CA LEU A 94 -3.17 -4.31 8.56
C LEU A 94 -2.36 -3.18 7.90
N GLN A 95 -1.97 -2.14 8.64
CA GLN A 95 -1.43 -0.88 8.12
C GLN A 95 -2.31 -0.31 6.99
N ALA A 96 -3.60 -0.47 7.12
CA ALA A 96 -4.55 0.09 6.20
C ALA A 96 -4.39 1.61 6.15
N LYS A 97 -4.53 2.20 4.97
CA LYS A 97 -4.47 3.66 4.83
C LYS A 97 -5.76 4.34 5.26
N ILE A 98 -6.84 3.60 5.21
CA ILE A 98 -8.19 4.07 5.55
C ILE A 98 -8.90 2.96 6.33
N TYR A 99 -9.65 3.35 7.36
CA TYR A 99 -10.63 2.48 8.01
C TYR A 99 -12.02 3.06 7.79
N ILE A 100 -12.94 2.25 7.28
CA ILE A 100 -14.30 2.66 6.94
C ILE A 100 -15.27 1.88 7.80
N VAL A 101 -16.11 2.59 8.58
CA VAL A 101 -17.22 2.00 9.30
C VAL A 101 -18.51 2.44 8.62
N THR A 102 -19.36 1.50 8.21
CA THR A 102 -20.55 1.83 7.43
C THR A 102 -21.74 0.94 7.75
N ASP A 103 -22.96 1.48 7.64
CA ASP A 103 -24.22 0.73 7.65
C ASP A 103 -24.85 0.61 6.24
N GLY A 104 -24.08 1.00 5.20
CA GLY A 104 -24.54 1.05 3.82
C GLY A 104 -25.31 2.34 3.44
N LYS A 105 -25.67 3.17 4.44
CA LYS A 105 -26.33 4.48 4.23
C LYS A 105 -25.53 5.64 4.77
N LYS A 106 -24.72 5.39 5.79
CA LYS A 106 -23.77 6.33 6.36
C LYS A 106 -22.40 5.67 6.41
N SER A 107 -21.36 6.43 6.21
CA SER A 107 -19.99 5.96 6.29
C SER A 107 -19.12 6.94 7.05
N TYR A 108 -18.29 6.40 7.91
CA TYR A 108 -17.29 7.12 8.68
C TYR A 108 -15.93 6.74 8.15
N TRP A 109 -15.16 7.73 7.76
CA TRP A 109 -13.84 7.57 7.14
C TRP A 109 -12.79 7.91 8.18
N ILE A 110 -12.02 6.95 8.61
CA ILE A 110 -11.13 7.05 9.75
C ILE A 110 -9.68 6.90 9.27
N ASN A 111 -8.79 7.73 9.81
CA ASN A 111 -7.36 7.54 9.70
C ASN A 111 -6.91 6.50 10.75
N PRO A 112 -6.48 5.29 10.35
CA PRO A 112 -6.10 4.28 11.34
C PRO A 112 -4.91 4.71 12.21
N ALA A 113 -4.00 5.54 11.67
CA ALA A 113 -2.80 5.94 12.39
C ALA A 113 -3.07 6.87 13.58
N SER A 114 -4.05 7.76 13.45
CA SER A 114 -4.47 8.69 14.52
C SER A 114 -5.71 8.22 15.29
N GLY A 115 -6.54 7.37 14.66
CA GLY A 115 -7.87 7.00 15.16
C GLY A 115 -8.96 8.05 14.92
N ASN A 116 -8.64 9.17 14.26
CA ASN A 116 -9.57 10.29 14.03
C ASN A 116 -10.35 10.14 12.72
N GLU A 117 -11.51 10.81 12.65
CA GLU A 117 -12.22 10.98 11.38
C GLU A 117 -11.37 11.79 10.40
N ILE A 118 -11.36 11.35 9.14
CA ILE A 118 -10.73 12.09 8.04
C ILE A 118 -11.64 13.24 7.64
N LEU A 119 -11.05 14.43 7.52
CA LEU A 119 -11.76 15.65 7.14
C LEU A 119 -11.52 16.00 5.67
N GLN A 120 -12.48 16.70 5.08
CA GLN A 120 -12.35 17.28 3.73
C GLN A 120 -11.33 18.43 3.71
N GLU A 121 -11.07 18.96 2.52
CA GLU A 121 -10.14 20.08 2.29
C GLU A 121 -10.52 21.33 3.09
N ASP A 122 -11.81 21.56 3.32
CA ASP A 122 -12.36 22.68 4.08
C ASP A 122 -12.49 22.41 5.60
N GLY A 123 -12.03 21.26 6.05
CA GLY A 123 -12.15 20.82 7.45
C GLY A 123 -13.52 20.22 7.83
N SER A 124 -14.46 20.13 6.89
CA SER A 124 -15.73 19.47 7.14
C SER A 124 -15.62 17.94 7.15
N LYS A 125 -16.60 17.27 7.75
CA LYS A 125 -16.68 15.81 7.73
C LYS A 125 -17.01 15.30 6.33
N ILE A 126 -16.45 14.15 5.97
CA ILE A 126 -16.80 13.45 4.74
C ILE A 126 -18.22 12.90 4.86
N THR A 127 -19.11 13.31 3.97
CA THR A 127 -20.51 12.87 3.92
C THR A 127 -20.76 11.79 2.86
N LEU A 128 -19.77 11.50 2.02
CA LEU A 128 -19.88 10.49 0.98
C LEU A 128 -20.01 9.09 1.60
N ASN A 129 -21.06 8.38 1.22
CA ASN A 129 -21.24 6.99 1.62
C ASN A 129 -20.33 6.07 0.81
N PHE A 130 -19.80 5.07 1.47
CA PHE A 130 -18.97 4.07 0.78
C PHE A 130 -19.84 3.24 -0.18
N ASP A 131 -19.44 3.24 -1.43
CA ASP A 131 -19.94 2.34 -2.46
C ASP A 131 -18.78 1.88 -3.34
N LYS A 132 -18.54 0.57 -3.38
CA LYS A 132 -17.46 -0.06 -4.16
C LYS A 132 -17.57 0.16 -5.67
N LYS A 133 -18.77 0.52 -6.17
CA LYS A 133 -19.02 0.81 -7.59
C LYS A 133 -18.93 2.29 -7.95
N SER A 134 -18.87 3.17 -6.94
CA SER A 134 -18.86 4.61 -7.16
C SER A 134 -17.46 5.09 -7.57
N THR A 135 -17.39 5.81 -8.67
CA THR A 135 -16.18 6.53 -9.11
C THR A 135 -15.81 7.65 -8.15
N GLU A 136 -16.79 8.24 -7.46
CA GLU A 136 -16.57 9.27 -6.44
C GLU A 136 -15.85 8.69 -5.23
N CYS A 137 -16.21 7.47 -4.79
CA CYS A 137 -15.50 6.77 -3.73
C CYS A 137 -14.06 6.44 -4.14
N ILE A 138 -13.82 6.03 -5.37
CA ILE A 138 -12.47 5.77 -5.89
C ILE A 138 -11.65 7.06 -5.86
N THR A 139 -12.22 8.17 -6.31
CA THR A 139 -11.58 9.49 -6.31
C THR A 139 -11.27 9.96 -4.88
N LEU A 140 -12.22 9.82 -3.97
CA LEU A 140 -12.03 10.15 -2.55
C LEU A 140 -10.91 9.34 -1.92
N ILE A 141 -10.91 8.02 -2.12
CA ILE A 141 -9.84 7.14 -1.60
C ILE A 141 -8.46 7.57 -2.13
N ASN A 142 -8.34 7.95 -3.40
CA ASN A 142 -7.09 8.46 -3.95
C ASN A 142 -6.66 9.77 -3.29
N LYS A 143 -7.57 10.72 -3.08
CA LYS A 143 -7.30 11.99 -2.36
C LYS A 143 -6.83 11.72 -0.92
N ILE A 144 -7.52 10.84 -0.21
CA ILE A 144 -7.14 10.44 1.16
C ILE A 144 -5.74 9.85 1.17
N ARG A 145 -5.45 8.89 0.30
CA ARG A 145 -4.13 8.24 0.23
C ARG A 145 -2.99 9.20 -0.05
N ALA A 146 -3.24 10.24 -0.83
CA ALA A 146 -2.26 11.27 -1.15
C ALA A 146 -2.03 12.29 -0.01
N SER A 147 -2.98 12.41 0.92
CA SER A 147 -3.00 13.49 1.91
C SER A 147 -2.77 13.02 3.34
N ILE A 148 -3.34 11.87 3.71
CA ILE A 148 -3.44 11.42 5.11
C ILE A 148 -2.19 10.65 5.54
N ASN A 149 -1.73 10.96 6.76
CA ASN A 149 -0.61 10.28 7.41
C ASN A 149 -0.81 10.32 8.94
N ALA A 150 0.18 9.86 9.71
CA ALA A 150 0.09 9.78 11.17
C ALA A 150 -0.13 11.13 11.89
N THR A 151 0.15 12.24 11.25
CA THR A 151 0.06 13.59 11.83
C THR A 151 -0.95 14.49 11.10
N ASN A 152 -1.65 13.98 10.10
CA ASN A 152 -2.60 14.77 9.30
C ASN A 152 -3.84 13.96 8.96
N ASP A 153 -4.99 14.42 9.44
CA ASP A 153 -6.31 13.82 9.22
C ASP A 153 -7.15 14.59 8.18
N GLN A 154 -6.61 15.65 7.57
CA GLN A 154 -7.34 16.48 6.61
C GLN A 154 -6.83 16.24 5.19
N ILE A 155 -7.76 16.06 4.24
CA ILE A 155 -7.45 16.01 2.82
C ILE A 155 -6.83 17.35 2.41
N LYS A 156 -5.70 17.29 1.74
CA LYS A 156 -5.06 18.48 1.19
C LYS A 156 -5.61 18.75 -0.20
N ALA A 157 -5.85 20.02 -0.52
CA ALA A 157 -6.13 20.42 -1.89
C ALA A 157 -5.02 19.86 -2.82
N ALA A 158 -5.42 19.42 -4.00
CA ALA A 158 -4.45 18.98 -5.01
C ALA A 158 -3.56 20.19 -5.36
N ALA A 159 -2.45 20.31 -4.67
CA ALA A 159 -1.39 21.24 -5.02
C ALA A 159 -0.47 20.54 -6.04
N THR A 160 0.01 21.31 -7.00
CA THR A 160 1.18 20.89 -7.77
C THR A 160 2.33 20.77 -6.77
N VAL A 161 2.61 19.55 -6.33
CA VAL A 161 3.70 19.32 -5.38
C VAL A 161 4.99 19.51 -6.15
N ASP A 162 5.78 20.48 -5.75
CA ASP A 162 7.16 20.59 -6.24
C ASP A 162 7.90 19.30 -5.86
N PRO A 163 8.37 18.50 -6.80
CA PRO A 163 9.08 17.27 -6.51
C PRO A 163 10.51 17.51 -5.97
N LEU A 164 11.01 18.74 -6.08
CA LEU A 164 12.39 19.07 -5.76
C LEU A 164 12.78 18.75 -4.31
N PRO A 165 11.99 19.11 -3.27
CA PRO A 165 12.36 18.78 -1.89
C PRO A 165 12.43 17.27 -1.62
N LEU A 166 11.56 16.46 -2.26
CA LEU A 166 11.64 15.01 -2.15
C LEU A 166 12.87 14.47 -2.87
N ALA A 167 13.15 14.99 -4.07
CA ALA A 167 14.32 14.60 -4.85
C ALA A 167 15.61 14.93 -4.11
N GLU A 168 15.71 16.12 -3.52
CA GLU A 168 16.87 16.53 -2.71
C GLU A 168 17.06 15.64 -1.49
N LYS A 169 15.99 15.30 -0.78
CA LYS A 169 16.04 14.40 0.36
C LYS A 169 16.54 13.01 -0.04
N VAL A 170 15.96 12.40 -1.07
CA VAL A 170 16.37 11.07 -1.57
C VAL A 170 17.84 11.12 -2.01
N TRP A 171 18.26 12.20 -2.67
CA TRP A 171 19.65 12.41 -3.06
C TRP A 171 20.58 12.46 -1.86
N GLN A 172 20.25 13.25 -0.83
CA GLN A 172 21.05 13.36 0.40
C GLN A 172 21.14 12.03 1.14
N ASP A 173 20.04 11.27 1.23
CA ASP A 173 20.02 9.96 1.87
C ASP A 173 20.92 8.98 1.13
N LEU A 174 20.86 8.93 -0.19
CA LEU A 174 21.75 8.11 -1.02
C LEU A 174 23.22 8.50 -0.86
N TRP A 175 23.50 9.79 -0.84
CA TRP A 175 24.85 10.29 -0.64
C TRP A 175 25.42 9.91 0.74
N ALA A 176 24.64 10.07 1.79
CA ALA A 176 25.04 9.77 3.17
C ALA A 176 25.34 8.27 3.37
N VAL A 177 24.58 7.38 2.73
CA VAL A 177 24.72 5.93 2.90
C VAL A 177 25.80 5.35 2.01
N SER A 178 25.96 5.87 0.79
CA SER A 178 26.78 5.20 -0.22
C SER A 178 28.25 5.53 -0.15
N GLY A 179 28.64 6.72 0.34
CA GLY A 179 30.00 7.22 0.20
C GLY A 179 30.51 7.23 -1.24
N ALA A 180 29.60 7.05 -2.21
CA ALA A 180 29.90 6.89 -3.62
C ALA A 180 30.19 8.24 -4.29
N THR A 181 30.72 8.19 -5.52
CA THR A 181 30.90 9.40 -6.32
C THR A 181 29.55 10.02 -6.67
N PRO A 182 29.46 11.34 -6.93
CA PRO A 182 28.24 12.00 -7.36
C PRO A 182 27.54 11.30 -8.53
N GLU A 183 28.33 10.81 -9.48
CA GLU A 183 27.85 10.10 -10.67
C GLU A 183 27.15 8.79 -10.31
N ASN A 184 27.74 7.98 -9.44
CA ASN A 184 27.12 6.72 -8.98
C ASN A 184 25.86 6.97 -8.17
N CYS A 185 25.82 8.02 -7.36
CA CYS A 185 24.59 8.44 -6.66
C CYS A 185 23.50 8.82 -7.67
N LEU A 186 23.83 9.54 -8.74
CA LEU A 186 22.87 9.92 -9.78
C LEU A 186 22.30 8.70 -10.48
N TYR A 187 23.13 7.75 -10.88
CA TYR A 187 22.64 6.52 -11.51
C TYR A 187 21.72 5.72 -10.59
N THR A 188 22.06 5.63 -9.30
CA THR A 188 21.21 4.95 -8.32
C THR A 188 19.90 5.68 -8.10
N PHE A 189 19.94 7.00 -8.01
CA PHE A 189 18.74 7.83 -7.90
C PHE A 189 17.81 7.61 -9.09
N VAL A 190 18.33 7.67 -10.31
CA VAL A 190 17.57 7.42 -11.55
C VAL A 190 17.01 6.00 -11.56
N GLU A 191 17.80 5.01 -11.14
CA GLU A 191 17.36 3.61 -11.08
C GLU A 191 16.13 3.41 -10.17
N ILE A 192 16.10 4.05 -8.99
CA ILE A 192 14.95 3.99 -8.08
C ILE A 192 13.69 4.56 -8.75
N PHE A 193 13.81 5.70 -9.43
CA PHE A 193 12.68 6.32 -10.13
C PHE A 193 12.20 5.47 -11.31
N ILE A 194 13.11 4.88 -12.10
CA ILE A 194 12.76 3.95 -13.17
C ILE A 194 12.03 2.74 -12.61
N PHE A 195 12.54 2.14 -11.54
CA PHE A 195 11.89 0.99 -10.89
C PHE A 195 10.46 1.33 -10.45
N LYS A 196 10.28 2.45 -9.74
CA LYS A 196 8.95 2.91 -9.31
C LYS A 196 8.03 3.17 -10.50
N TYR A 197 8.52 3.85 -11.54
CA TYR A 197 7.77 4.17 -12.74
C TYR A 197 7.31 2.92 -13.51
N LEU A 198 8.20 1.96 -13.73
CA LEU A 198 7.87 0.70 -14.39
C LEU A 198 6.84 -0.11 -13.58
N SER A 199 6.91 -0.04 -12.27
CA SER A 199 5.93 -0.65 -11.38
C SER A 199 4.56 0.03 -11.49
N ASP A 200 4.51 1.36 -11.53
CA ASP A 200 3.26 2.13 -11.66
C ASP A 200 2.58 1.91 -13.02
N LEU A 201 3.35 1.79 -14.08
CA LEU A 201 2.86 1.43 -15.41
C LEU A 201 2.37 -0.04 -15.49
N GLY A 202 2.62 -0.86 -14.46
CA GLY A 202 2.27 -2.28 -14.46
C GLY A 202 3.14 -3.12 -15.40
N VAL A 203 4.30 -2.63 -15.81
CA VAL A 203 5.34 -3.40 -16.52
C VAL A 203 5.97 -4.41 -15.56
N LEU A 204 6.31 -3.96 -14.35
CA LEU A 204 6.74 -4.82 -13.25
C LEU A 204 5.52 -5.17 -12.39
N ARG A 205 5.18 -6.46 -12.32
CA ARG A 205 3.99 -6.95 -11.62
C ARG A 205 4.33 -8.03 -10.60
N GLY A 206 3.43 -8.24 -9.65
CA GLY A 206 3.56 -9.27 -8.62
C GLY A 206 4.86 -9.09 -7.85
N MET A 207 5.63 -10.14 -7.72
CA MET A 207 6.88 -10.17 -6.97
C MET A 207 7.97 -9.19 -7.46
N TYR A 208 7.83 -8.66 -8.67
CA TYR A 208 8.77 -7.66 -9.23
C TYR A 208 8.32 -6.22 -9.01
N SER A 209 7.15 -5.98 -8.41
CA SER A 209 6.60 -4.64 -8.27
C SER A 209 7.21 -3.89 -7.08
N PHE A 210 7.21 -2.56 -7.15
CA PHE A 210 7.58 -1.71 -6.04
C PHE A 210 6.72 -1.97 -4.78
N TYR A 211 5.45 -2.30 -4.98
CA TYR A 211 4.52 -2.56 -3.87
C TYR A 211 4.79 -3.90 -3.17
N ASP A 212 5.26 -4.92 -3.89
CA ASP A 212 5.69 -6.18 -3.28
C ASP A 212 6.96 -5.97 -2.44
N LEU A 213 7.92 -5.21 -2.98
CA LEU A 213 9.14 -4.85 -2.25
C LEU A 213 8.81 -4.04 -0.97
N LEU A 214 7.88 -3.09 -1.07
CA LEU A 214 7.42 -2.31 0.09
C LEU A 214 6.75 -3.20 1.15
N GLY A 215 6.00 -4.22 0.72
CA GLY A 215 5.43 -5.22 1.62
C GLY A 215 6.50 -6.04 2.36
N LYS A 216 7.60 -6.37 1.70
CA LYS A 216 8.75 -7.05 2.33
C LYS A 216 9.47 -6.14 3.33
N TYR A 217 9.63 -4.85 2.99
CA TYR A 217 10.23 -3.86 3.89
C TYR A 217 9.46 -3.71 5.21
N ALA A 218 8.14 -3.89 5.19
CA ALA A 218 7.31 -3.83 6.39
C ALA A 218 7.70 -4.89 7.46
N GLY A 219 8.52 -5.88 7.10
CA GLY A 219 9.10 -6.87 8.01
C GLY A 219 10.40 -6.45 8.71
N ASN A 220 10.86 -5.21 8.56
CA ASN A 220 12.07 -4.64 9.20
C ASN A 220 13.38 -5.38 8.90
N ASN A 221 13.55 -5.93 7.71
CA ASN A 221 14.81 -6.56 7.29
C ASN A 221 15.40 -5.86 6.05
N ASP A 222 16.11 -4.76 6.28
CA ASP A 222 16.66 -3.89 5.23
C ASP A 222 17.63 -4.64 4.29
N ASN A 223 18.43 -5.55 4.85
CA ASN A 223 19.40 -6.33 4.07
C ASN A 223 18.69 -7.31 3.12
N GLU A 224 17.65 -8.00 3.57
CA GLU A 224 16.87 -8.90 2.72
C GLU A 224 16.13 -8.15 1.62
N VAL A 225 15.62 -6.95 1.93
CA VAL A 225 14.96 -6.08 0.95
C VAL A 225 15.93 -5.66 -0.14
N LEU A 226 17.13 -5.22 0.27
CA LEU A 226 18.17 -4.80 -0.66
C LEU A 226 18.66 -5.97 -1.53
N GLU A 227 18.91 -7.13 -0.93
CA GLU A 227 19.32 -8.32 -1.66
C GLU A 227 18.25 -8.81 -2.63
N TYR A 228 16.98 -8.78 -2.21
CA TYR A 228 15.85 -9.13 -3.07
C TYR A 228 15.74 -8.16 -4.26
N TYR A 229 15.89 -6.86 -4.02
CA TYR A 229 15.92 -5.89 -5.11
C TYR A 229 17.06 -6.20 -6.10
N ALA A 230 18.27 -6.39 -5.60
CA ALA A 230 19.45 -6.61 -6.43
C ALA A 230 19.39 -7.91 -7.23
N SER A 231 18.99 -9.02 -6.57
CA SER A 231 19.06 -10.37 -7.16
C SER A 231 17.82 -10.76 -7.98
N VAL A 232 16.66 -10.15 -7.70
CA VAL A 232 15.38 -10.54 -8.32
C VAL A 232 14.83 -9.42 -9.21
N ILE A 233 14.60 -8.25 -8.63
CA ILE A 233 13.89 -7.16 -9.35
C ILE A 233 14.81 -6.55 -10.41
N ARG A 234 16.03 -6.22 -10.03
CA ARG A 234 17.01 -5.61 -10.93
C ARG A 234 17.35 -6.51 -12.11
N VAL A 235 17.49 -7.81 -11.87
CA VAL A 235 17.68 -8.80 -12.93
C VAL A 235 16.50 -8.78 -13.89
N LYS A 236 15.27 -8.75 -13.36
CA LYS A 236 14.07 -8.68 -14.20
C LYS A 236 13.99 -7.41 -15.03
N ILE A 237 14.40 -6.27 -14.50
CA ILE A 237 14.46 -5.02 -15.27
C ILE A 237 15.48 -5.15 -16.42
N LYS A 238 16.66 -5.71 -16.16
CA LYS A 238 17.67 -5.95 -17.18
C LYS A 238 17.23 -6.94 -18.26
N GLU A 239 16.46 -7.96 -17.91
CA GLU A 239 15.87 -8.89 -18.88
C GLU A 239 14.86 -8.20 -19.80
N LEU A 240 14.01 -7.33 -19.25
CA LEU A 240 12.99 -6.60 -20.01
C LEU A 240 13.62 -5.49 -20.89
N PHE A 241 14.71 -4.91 -20.43
CA PHE A 241 15.42 -3.81 -21.08
C PHE A 241 16.91 -4.17 -21.20
N PRO A 242 17.27 -5.11 -22.07
CA PRO A 242 18.66 -5.50 -22.25
C PRO A 242 19.50 -4.32 -22.75
N GLY A 243 20.72 -4.23 -22.27
CA GLY A 243 21.65 -3.19 -22.67
C GLY A 243 21.95 -3.23 -24.17
N ASN A 244 22.27 -2.07 -24.70
CA ASN A 244 22.69 -1.97 -26.11
C ASN A 244 24.00 -2.76 -26.34
N PRO A 245 24.01 -3.73 -27.24
CA PRO A 245 25.20 -4.57 -27.46
C PRO A 245 26.43 -3.81 -28.01
N LYS A 246 26.24 -2.62 -28.60
CA LYS A 246 27.34 -1.83 -29.19
C LYS A 246 28.05 -0.95 -28.16
N ASP A 247 27.30 -0.21 -27.37
CA ASP A 247 27.82 0.77 -26.40
C ASP A 247 27.62 0.37 -24.95
N LYS A 248 26.97 -0.80 -24.71
CA LYS A 248 26.66 -1.34 -23.39
C LYS A 248 25.81 -0.43 -22.50
N THR A 249 25.17 0.59 -23.08
CA THR A 249 24.24 1.43 -22.33
C THR A 249 23.05 0.62 -21.85
N THR A 250 22.59 0.89 -20.63
CA THR A 250 21.44 0.24 -20.00
C THR A 250 20.63 1.30 -19.28
N ILE A 251 19.35 1.05 -19.08
CA ILE A 251 18.47 1.99 -18.36
C ILE A 251 18.76 2.05 -16.86
N ILE A 252 19.49 1.07 -16.30
CA ILE A 252 19.87 1.02 -14.89
C ILE A 252 21.38 0.73 -14.76
N ASN A 253 22.09 1.71 -14.24
CA ASN A 253 23.56 1.68 -14.07
C ASN A 253 24.00 1.92 -12.61
N GLY A 254 23.07 1.97 -11.66
CA GLY A 254 23.42 2.16 -10.25
C GLY A 254 24.35 1.06 -9.74
N THR A 255 25.35 1.42 -8.96
CA THR A 255 26.33 0.48 -8.38
C THR A 255 26.04 0.13 -6.93
N ILE A 256 25.15 0.87 -6.29
CA ILE A 256 24.83 0.71 -4.86
C ILE A 256 24.00 -0.56 -4.57
N PHE A 257 23.22 -1.00 -5.56
CA PHE A 257 22.39 -2.21 -5.48
C PHE A 257 23.06 -3.40 -6.16
N VAL A 258 24.29 -3.67 -5.79
CA VAL A 258 25.02 -4.85 -6.29
C VAL A 258 24.81 -5.99 -5.31
N SER A 259 24.39 -7.17 -5.81
CA SER A 259 24.36 -8.38 -5.01
C SER A 259 25.74 -8.65 -4.43
N LYS A 260 25.80 -9.22 -3.22
CA LYS A 260 27.09 -9.62 -2.59
C LYS A 260 27.91 -10.56 -3.47
N ASP A 261 27.27 -11.26 -4.41
CA ASP A 261 27.89 -12.20 -5.34
C ASP A 261 28.35 -11.52 -6.64
N ASP A 262 27.89 -10.32 -6.94
CA ASP A 262 28.43 -9.51 -8.03
C ASP A 262 29.78 -8.93 -7.59
N LYS A 263 30.85 -9.64 -7.91
CA LYS A 263 32.20 -9.06 -7.81
C LYS A 263 32.20 -7.81 -8.67
N ALA A 264 32.44 -6.67 -8.04
CA ALA A 264 32.64 -5.41 -8.73
C ALA A 264 33.70 -5.64 -9.83
N VAL A 265 33.28 -5.46 -11.08
CA VAL A 265 34.18 -5.33 -12.21
C VAL A 265 34.41 -3.86 -12.45
#